data_9cbf2450d4d656444d3c6d382cb4ee18
#
_entry.id   9cbf2450d4d656444d3c6d382cb4ee18
#
_cell.length_a   1.000
_cell.length_b   1.000
_cell.length_c   1.000
_cell.angle_alpha   90.00
_cell.angle_beta   90.00
_cell.angle_gamma   90.00
#
_symmetry.space_group_name_H-M   'P 1'
#
loop_
_entity.id
_entity.type
_entity.pdbx_description
1 polymer ?
#
loop_
_entity_poly.entity_id
_entity_poly.type
_entity_poly.pdbx_seq_one_letter_code
_entity_poly.pdbx_strand_id
1 'polypeptide(L)'
;MKVCLLICPKGNDSENLKRIASSCAKGLEENGIQSDILNVSVDTDKRLTLYDYLIFIAEPISSFGKDVTPLLKKFLENAGTVSGKRAATILVGGIRKNATMATLMRIVESEGIILKTSEFISKPGEAKVFASRLNIERNY
;
A
#
# COMPACT_ATOMS: atom_id res chain seq x y z
N MET A 1 -16.64 7.04 -2.13
CA MET A 1 -15.19 6.90 -2.32
C MET A 1 -14.76 5.51 -1.94
N LYS A 2 -13.91 4.90 -2.73
CA LYS A 2 -13.45 3.55 -2.48
C LYS A 2 -11.92 3.49 -2.49
N VAL A 3 -11.35 2.88 -1.45
CA VAL A 3 -9.91 2.78 -1.26
C VAL A 3 -9.47 1.32 -1.41
N CYS A 4 -8.35 1.09 -2.05
CA CYS A 4 -7.72 -0.22 -2.11
C CYS A 4 -6.47 -0.25 -1.25
N LEU A 5 -6.41 -1.23 -0.35
CA LEU A 5 -5.23 -1.51 0.45
C LEU A 5 -4.50 -2.67 -0.22
N LEU A 6 -3.27 -2.41 -0.67
CA LEU A 6 -2.50 -3.42 -1.40
C LEU A 6 -1.36 -3.90 -0.52
N ILE A 7 -1.43 -5.14 -0.09
CA ILE A 7 -0.33 -5.72 0.67
C ILE A 7 0.70 -6.34 -0.29
N CYS A 8 1.96 -6.09 0.01
CA CYS A 8 3.11 -6.52 -0.81
C CYS A 8 4.04 -7.36 0.06
N PRO A 9 3.67 -8.63 0.33
CA PRO A 9 4.44 -9.47 1.24
C PRO A 9 5.74 -9.95 0.61
N LYS A 10 6.74 -10.20 1.45
CA LYS A 10 8.04 -10.68 1.00
C LYS A 10 8.03 -12.14 0.57
N GLY A 11 7.02 -12.89 0.99
CA GLY A 11 6.90 -14.32 0.69
C GLY A 11 5.48 -14.78 0.89
N ASN A 12 5.32 -16.08 1.19
CA ASN A 12 4.00 -16.68 1.33
C ASN A 12 3.28 -16.28 2.62
N ASP A 13 4.03 -15.90 3.66
CA ASP A 13 3.43 -15.47 4.92
C ASP A 13 3.09 -14.00 4.85
N SER A 14 1.80 -13.71 4.81
CA SER A 14 1.29 -12.33 4.71
C SER A 14 0.50 -11.91 5.94
N GLU A 15 0.53 -12.71 7.02
CA GLU A 15 -0.32 -12.44 8.18
C GLU A 15 -0.07 -11.09 8.84
N ASN A 16 1.20 -10.70 8.98
CA ASN A 16 1.51 -9.41 9.60
C ASN A 16 0.99 -8.24 8.75
N LEU A 17 1.19 -8.30 7.44
CA LEU A 17 0.70 -7.25 6.56
C LEU A 17 -0.83 -7.23 6.50
N LYS A 18 -1.47 -8.38 6.60
CA LYS A 18 -2.93 -8.45 6.66
C LYS A 18 -3.47 -7.77 7.92
N ARG A 19 -2.81 -7.96 9.05
CA ARG A 19 -3.20 -7.29 10.29
C ARG A 19 -3.08 -5.77 10.17
N ILE A 20 -1.98 -5.33 9.58
CA ILE A 20 -1.74 -3.89 9.34
C ILE A 20 -2.83 -3.34 8.41
N ALA A 21 -3.11 -4.05 7.32
CA ALA A 21 -4.13 -3.63 6.36
C ALA A 21 -5.52 -3.60 6.99
N SER A 22 -5.86 -4.61 7.80
CA SER A 22 -7.15 -4.64 8.49
C SER A 22 -7.31 -3.47 9.45
N SER A 23 -6.24 -3.09 10.13
CA SER A 23 -6.25 -1.93 11.02
C SER A 23 -6.40 -0.63 10.25
N CYS A 24 -5.75 -0.52 9.09
CA CYS A 24 -5.96 0.62 8.21
C CYS A 24 -7.42 0.70 7.78
N ALA A 25 -8.01 -0.43 7.39
CA ALA A 25 -9.41 -0.47 6.98
C ALA A 25 -10.33 0.04 8.07
N LYS A 26 -10.06 -0.32 9.32
CA LYS A 26 -10.84 0.17 10.46
C LYS A 26 -10.71 1.68 10.65
N GLY A 27 -9.49 2.19 10.48
CA GLY A 27 -9.26 3.64 10.56
C GLY A 27 -10.01 4.40 9.47
N LEU A 28 -10.03 3.88 8.25
CA LEU A 28 -10.78 4.47 7.15
C LEU A 28 -12.28 4.42 7.42
N GLU A 29 -12.76 3.31 7.97
CA GLU A 29 -14.17 3.11 8.29
C GLU A 29 -14.67 4.14 9.30
N GLU A 30 -13.83 4.59 10.23
CA GLU A 30 -14.17 5.65 11.17
C GLU A 30 -14.58 6.94 10.46
N ASN A 31 -14.10 7.14 9.24
CA ASN A 31 -14.43 8.31 8.42
C ASN A 31 -15.43 7.97 7.31
N GLY A 32 -16.11 6.83 7.41
CA GLY A 32 -17.12 6.41 6.45
C GLY A 32 -16.55 5.96 5.11
N ILE A 33 -15.27 5.60 5.05
CA ILE A 33 -14.62 5.21 3.81
C ILE A 33 -14.56 3.69 3.69
N GLN A 34 -15.08 3.17 2.58
CA GLN A 34 -15.01 1.74 2.29
C GLN A 34 -13.66 1.39 1.67
N SER A 35 -13.16 0.21 2.02
CA SER A 35 -11.89 -0.27 1.48
C SER A 35 -11.91 -1.76 1.22
N ASP A 36 -11.09 -2.17 0.27
CA ASP A 36 -10.82 -3.58 -0.02
C ASP A 36 -9.34 -3.84 0.19
N ILE A 37 -9.01 -5.07 0.56
CA ILE A 37 -7.62 -5.50 0.74
C ILE A 37 -7.27 -6.46 -0.37
N LEU A 38 -6.24 -6.15 -1.13
CA LEU A 38 -5.70 -7.04 -2.17
C LEU A 38 -4.26 -7.40 -1.86
N ASN A 39 -3.88 -8.61 -2.24
CA ASN A 39 -2.52 -9.11 -2.12
C ASN A 39 -1.92 -9.18 -3.51
N VAL A 40 -0.87 -8.41 -3.78
CA VAL A 40 -0.29 -8.33 -5.12
C VAL A 40 0.29 -9.65 -5.63
N SER A 41 0.56 -10.60 -4.72
CA SER A 41 1.09 -11.92 -5.09
C SER A 41 0.00 -12.95 -5.35
N VAL A 42 -1.23 -12.68 -4.95
CA VAL A 42 -2.36 -13.62 -5.05
C VAL A 42 -3.44 -13.10 -6.00
N ASP A 43 -3.81 -11.84 -5.85
CA ASP A 43 -4.92 -11.24 -6.59
C ASP A 43 -4.47 -10.67 -7.93
N THR A 44 -3.76 -11.48 -8.70
CA THR A 44 -3.05 -11.04 -9.91
C THR A 44 -3.96 -10.65 -11.06
N ASP A 45 -5.23 -11.04 -11.02
CA ASP A 45 -6.22 -10.73 -12.04
C ASP A 45 -7.09 -9.52 -11.68
N LYS A 46 -6.88 -8.91 -10.53
CA LYS A 46 -7.69 -7.79 -10.07
C LYS A 46 -7.24 -6.48 -10.71
N ARG A 47 -8.20 -5.58 -10.89
CA ARG A 47 -7.94 -4.26 -11.46
C ARG A 47 -8.19 -3.18 -10.44
N LEU A 48 -7.51 -2.05 -10.62
CA LEU A 48 -7.59 -0.92 -9.69
C LEU A 48 -8.40 0.24 -10.25
N THR A 49 -8.99 0.09 -11.42
CA THR A 49 -9.68 1.17 -12.12
C THR A 49 -10.75 1.88 -11.29
N LEU A 50 -11.49 1.11 -10.50
CA LEU A 50 -12.64 1.65 -9.74
C LEU A 50 -12.26 2.25 -8.38
N TYR A 51 -10.99 2.21 -8.00
CA TYR A 51 -10.56 2.76 -6.72
C TYR A 51 -10.13 4.21 -6.87
N ASP A 52 -10.49 5.03 -5.89
CA ASP A 52 -10.15 6.46 -5.89
C ASP A 52 -8.80 6.74 -5.24
N TYR A 53 -8.38 5.87 -4.34
CA TYR A 53 -7.16 6.06 -3.58
C TYR A 53 -6.53 4.70 -3.27
N LEU A 54 -5.20 4.64 -3.30
CA LEU A 54 -4.46 3.40 -3.07
C LEU A 54 -3.56 3.54 -1.86
N ILE A 55 -3.49 2.50 -1.04
CA ILE A 55 -2.55 2.45 0.08
C ILE A 55 -1.71 1.19 -0.08
N PHE A 56 -0.42 1.38 -0.33
CA PHE A 56 0.52 0.28 -0.51
C PHE A 56 1.16 -0.05 0.84
N ILE A 57 1.10 -1.30 1.24
CA ILE A 57 1.66 -1.78 2.50
C ILE A 57 2.67 -2.86 2.17
N ALA A 58 3.95 -2.52 2.30
CA ALA A 58 5.03 -3.40 1.87
C ALA A 58 6.02 -3.68 3.00
N GLU A 59 6.79 -4.73 2.82
CA GLU A 59 7.90 -5.08 3.69
C GLU A 59 9.12 -5.41 2.81
N PRO A 60 10.35 -5.24 3.33
CA PRO A 60 11.55 -5.61 2.57
C PRO A 60 11.58 -7.11 2.31
N ILE A 61 12.06 -7.52 1.15
CA ILE A 61 12.22 -8.96 0.87
C ILE A 61 13.40 -9.56 1.60
N SER A 62 14.33 -8.73 2.07
CA SER A 62 15.51 -9.16 2.81
C SER A 62 15.80 -8.17 3.92
N SER A 63 16.26 -8.66 5.08
CA SER A 63 16.52 -7.81 6.25
C SER A 63 17.56 -6.73 5.97
N PHE A 64 18.57 -7.01 5.18
CA PHE A 64 19.63 -6.05 4.89
C PHE A 64 19.50 -5.40 3.52
N GLY A 65 18.51 -5.81 2.74
CA GLY A 65 18.29 -5.27 1.41
C GLY A 65 17.39 -4.06 1.42
N LYS A 66 17.25 -3.46 0.24
CA LYS A 66 16.41 -2.29 0.04
C LYS A 66 15.24 -2.56 -0.89
N ASP A 67 15.06 -3.80 -1.33
CA ASP A 67 14.04 -4.13 -2.31
C ASP A 67 12.74 -4.60 -1.67
N VAL A 68 11.66 -4.35 -2.37
CA VAL A 68 10.35 -4.92 -2.08
C VAL A 68 10.02 -5.95 -3.15
N THR A 69 8.93 -6.69 -2.98
CA THR A 69 8.59 -7.76 -3.91
C THR A 69 8.48 -7.26 -5.35
N PRO A 70 9.10 -7.97 -6.31
CA PRO A 70 8.96 -7.60 -7.73
C PRO A 70 7.55 -7.82 -8.25
N LEU A 71 6.72 -8.55 -7.50
CA LEU A 71 5.33 -8.79 -7.89
C LEU A 71 4.49 -7.52 -7.84
N LEU A 72 4.91 -6.51 -7.08
CA LEU A 72 4.20 -5.23 -7.05
C LEU A 72 4.21 -4.55 -8.43
N LYS A 73 5.36 -4.44 -9.04
CA LYS A 73 5.46 -3.81 -10.36
C LYS A 73 4.64 -4.59 -11.39
N LYS A 74 4.76 -5.91 -11.36
CA LYS A 74 4.01 -6.77 -12.26
C LYS A 74 2.50 -6.61 -12.07
N PHE A 75 2.06 -6.53 -10.82
CA PHE A 75 0.64 -6.31 -10.50
C PHE A 75 0.16 -4.99 -11.10
N LEU A 76 0.91 -3.91 -10.88
CA LEU A 76 0.53 -2.58 -11.35
C LEU A 76 0.47 -2.51 -12.88
N GLU A 77 1.36 -3.19 -13.57
CA GLU A 77 1.36 -3.23 -15.03
C GLU A 77 0.10 -3.88 -15.60
N ASN A 78 -0.54 -4.74 -14.82
CA ASN A 78 -1.73 -5.49 -15.24
C ASN A 78 -3.02 -5.02 -14.56
N ALA A 79 -2.95 -3.95 -13.80
CA ALA A 79 -4.07 -3.52 -12.96
C ALA A 79 -5.03 -2.54 -13.65
N GLY A 80 -4.83 -2.26 -14.91
CA GLY A 80 -5.60 -1.25 -15.63
C GLY A 80 -4.96 0.12 -15.49
N THR A 81 -5.73 1.16 -15.72
CA THR A 81 -5.22 2.53 -15.64
C THR A 81 -5.06 2.95 -14.19
N VAL A 82 -3.83 3.22 -13.77
CA VAL A 82 -3.52 3.69 -12.43
C VAL A 82 -2.89 5.09 -12.42
N SER A 83 -2.47 5.56 -13.58
CA SER A 83 -1.85 6.88 -13.71
C SER A 83 -2.80 7.98 -13.23
N GLY A 84 -2.27 8.88 -12.42
CA GLY A 84 -3.05 9.98 -11.85
C GLY A 84 -3.76 9.64 -10.56
N LYS A 85 -3.85 8.37 -10.18
CA LYS A 85 -4.46 8.01 -8.91
C LYS A 85 -3.56 8.45 -7.76
N ARG A 86 -4.18 8.84 -6.65
CA ARG A 86 -3.45 9.26 -5.46
C ARG A 86 -3.25 8.09 -4.52
N ALA A 87 -2.14 8.12 -3.79
CA ALA A 87 -1.77 6.99 -2.96
C ALA A 87 -0.96 7.40 -1.75
N ALA A 88 -0.89 6.47 -0.80
CA ALA A 88 0.02 6.50 0.34
C ALA A 88 0.84 5.22 0.32
N THR A 89 2.04 5.28 0.88
CA THR A 89 2.88 4.10 1.05
C THR A 89 3.17 3.88 2.53
N ILE A 90 3.10 2.62 2.93
CA ILE A 90 3.44 2.18 4.29
C ILE A 90 4.52 1.12 4.16
N LEU A 91 5.61 1.31 4.89
CA LEU A 91 6.67 0.30 4.97
C LEU A 91 6.68 -0.30 6.37
N VAL A 92 6.67 -1.63 6.42
CA VAL A 92 6.66 -2.39 7.67
C VAL A 92 7.98 -3.14 7.80
N GLY A 93 8.73 -2.82 8.85
CA GLY A 93 9.98 -3.49 9.16
C GLY A 93 11.17 -3.08 8.31
N GLY A 94 12.25 -3.85 8.44
CA GLY A 94 13.49 -3.63 7.70
C GLY A 94 14.52 -2.81 8.47
N ILE A 95 15.78 -3.01 8.13
CA ILE A 95 16.91 -2.29 8.71
C ILE A 95 17.22 -1.05 7.90
N ARG A 96 17.15 -1.16 6.58
CA ARG A 96 17.43 -0.04 5.68
C ARG A 96 16.12 0.65 5.26
N LYS A 97 15.39 1.16 6.24
CA LYS A 97 14.03 1.70 6.04
C LYS A 97 13.96 2.78 4.98
N ASN A 98 14.86 3.77 5.05
CA ASN A 98 14.80 4.89 4.11
C ASN A 98 15.09 4.43 2.68
N ALA A 99 16.06 3.55 2.50
CA ALA A 99 16.40 3.03 1.18
C ALA A 99 15.27 2.17 0.61
N THR A 100 14.64 1.35 1.46
CA THR A 100 13.53 0.50 1.04
C THR A 100 12.30 1.34 0.69
N MET A 101 12.00 2.35 1.50
CA MET A 101 10.89 3.24 1.19
C MET A 101 11.11 3.96 -0.14
N ALA A 102 12.34 4.40 -0.40
CA ALA A 102 12.67 5.04 -1.66
C ALA A 102 12.44 4.09 -2.85
N THR A 103 12.77 2.82 -2.69
CA THR A 103 12.52 1.82 -3.72
C THR A 103 11.02 1.64 -3.96
N LEU A 104 10.25 1.51 -2.89
CA LEU A 104 8.79 1.38 -2.97
C LEU A 104 8.17 2.58 -3.67
N MET A 105 8.53 3.77 -3.26
CA MET A 105 8.02 5.01 -3.83
C MET A 105 8.33 5.12 -5.32
N ARG A 106 9.54 4.73 -5.70
CA ARG A 106 9.95 4.77 -7.11
C ARG A 106 9.11 3.84 -7.97
N ILE A 107 8.83 2.64 -7.48
CA ILE A 107 8.00 1.67 -8.20
C ILE A 107 6.60 2.24 -8.41
N VAL A 108 6.00 2.77 -7.35
CA VAL A 108 4.64 3.31 -7.41
C VAL A 108 4.58 4.53 -8.34
N GLU A 109 5.52 5.44 -8.18
CA GLU A 109 5.56 6.65 -9.01
C GLU A 109 5.86 6.36 -10.47
N SER A 110 6.59 5.29 -10.76
CA SER A 110 6.92 4.92 -12.15
C SER A 110 5.68 4.55 -12.97
N GLU A 111 4.56 4.24 -12.31
CA GLU A 111 3.30 3.93 -12.96
C GLU A 111 2.38 5.14 -13.09
N GLY A 112 2.89 6.33 -12.78
CA GLY A 112 2.12 7.57 -12.87
C GLY A 112 1.22 7.84 -11.66
N ILE A 113 1.36 7.06 -10.60
CA ILE A 113 0.60 7.25 -9.36
C ILE A 113 1.20 8.42 -8.59
N ILE A 114 0.35 9.24 -8.02
CA ILE A 114 0.75 10.44 -7.28
C ILE A 114 0.80 10.11 -5.79
N LEU A 115 2.01 10.02 -5.23
CA LEU A 115 2.17 9.75 -3.81
C LEU A 115 1.92 11.01 -3.00
N LYS A 116 1.03 10.90 -2.03
CA LYS A 116 0.64 12.02 -1.16
C LYS A 116 1.30 11.94 0.20
N THR A 117 1.55 10.73 0.71
CA THR A 117 2.17 10.55 2.02
C THR A 117 2.82 9.18 2.13
N SER A 118 3.76 9.06 3.06
CA SER A 118 4.48 7.82 3.34
C SER A 118 4.67 7.69 4.84
N GLU A 119 4.62 6.47 5.35
CA GLU A 119 4.76 6.22 6.79
C GLU A 119 5.50 4.92 7.05
N PHE A 120 6.33 4.92 8.09
CA PHE A 120 6.91 3.69 8.62
C PHE A 120 6.02 3.22 9.76
N ILE A 121 5.53 1.99 9.67
CA ILE A 121 4.60 1.43 10.66
C ILE A 121 5.12 0.07 11.11
N SER A 122 5.10 -0.19 12.40
CA SER A 122 5.53 -1.47 12.95
C SER A 122 4.38 -2.23 13.63
N LYS A 123 3.31 -1.55 14.02
CA LYS A 123 2.20 -2.15 14.78
C LYS A 123 0.86 -1.78 14.18
N PRO A 124 -0.13 -2.71 14.26
CA PRO A 124 -1.48 -2.42 13.74
C PRO A 124 -2.12 -1.16 14.29
N GLY A 125 -1.92 -0.85 15.58
CA GLY A 125 -2.49 0.36 16.16
C GLY A 125 -2.03 1.63 15.49
N GLU A 126 -0.76 1.68 15.09
CA GLU A 126 -0.21 2.81 14.35
C GLU A 126 -0.88 2.95 12.98
N ALA A 127 -1.18 1.83 12.35
CA ALA A 127 -1.83 1.81 11.05
C ALA A 127 -3.24 2.38 11.12
N LYS A 128 -3.98 2.04 12.16
CA LYS A 128 -5.33 2.56 12.37
C LYS A 128 -5.31 4.08 12.54
N VAL A 129 -4.39 4.58 13.36
CA VAL A 129 -4.24 6.03 13.59
C VAL A 129 -3.86 6.74 12.30
N PHE A 130 -2.89 6.19 11.56
CA PHE A 130 -2.47 6.76 10.29
C PHE A 130 -3.65 6.86 9.32
N ALA A 131 -4.39 5.78 9.16
CA ALA A 131 -5.50 5.74 8.22
C ALA A 131 -6.64 6.68 8.63
N SER A 132 -6.93 6.79 9.93
CA SER A 132 -7.99 7.67 10.42
C SER A 132 -7.66 9.15 10.21
N ARG A 133 -6.39 9.48 10.05
CA ARG A 133 -5.93 10.85 9.85
C ARG A 133 -5.67 11.21 8.39
N LEU A 134 -5.79 10.24 7.49
CA LEU A 134 -5.59 10.50 6.07
C LEU A 134 -6.65 11.44 5.54
N ASN A 135 -6.19 12.50 4.88
CA ASN A 135 -7.09 13.42 4.21
C ASN A 135 -7.25 12.96 2.76
N ILE A 136 -8.21 12.07 2.55
CA ILE A 136 -8.47 11.53 1.23
C ILE A 136 -9.52 12.40 0.55
N GLU A 137 -9.07 13.23 -0.38
CA GLU A 137 -9.95 14.12 -1.11
C GLU A 137 -10.47 13.43 -2.35
N ARG A 138 -11.76 13.61 -2.60
CA ARG A 138 -12.40 13.08 -3.80
C ARG A 138 -12.13 13.97 -5.00
N ASN A 139 -11.90 15.22 -4.72
CA ASN A 139 -11.81 16.25 -5.73
C ASN A 139 -10.37 16.56 -6.02
N TYR A 140 -9.96 16.36 -7.17
CA TYR A 140 -8.57 16.49 -7.53
C TYR A 140 -8.33 17.56 -8.54
#